data_077e0268c8c996cbac9aa79e1563eb16
#
_entry.id   077e0268c8c996cbac9aa79e1563eb16
#
_cell.length_a   1.000
_cell.length_b   1.000
_cell.length_c   1.000
_cell.angle_alpha   90.00
_cell.angle_beta   90.00
_cell.angle_gamma   90.00
#
_symmetry.space_group_name_H-M   'P 1'
#
loop_
_entity.id
_entity.type
_entity.pdbx_description
1 polymer ?
#
loop_
_entity_poly.entity_id
_entity_poly.type
_entity_poly.pdbx_seq_one_letter_code
_entity_poly.pdbx_strand_id
1 'polypeptide(L)'
;MKQLASLSPRSLKLAIIGLPMVLVALYLGLFSADRYVSESTLAVRQASSESIPLPGAAMLLAGLNPPSREDTLYVQHYILSLALLLKLDPELNIREHYVSPRRDLIERISRDASQEEFLRQYRSRVEVNYDEVASLLTVRVQGFDPAFAQRLNQRILQESERFVNEYSQRIAREKLKFVEGELKVAAQRVEDAKSQLLAFQTRHGLLDPTFQAQASAAVSAQLLASRARLQSELDVMLTYMNEDAPQVRALRAQIAAAGKQAAAEGVRGTKPSQQGERLNSLVIEFQGLQMQTAFAVDAYKIALATAESTRIDTTRKMKNLVVIEPPSKPETPEYPRRAYILATVFIASLLVYAVARLVLATIREHQD
;
A
#
# COMPACT_ATOMS: atom_id res chain seq x y z
N MET A 1 -38.40 -11.26 -55.20
CA MET A 1 -38.47 -12.55 -54.53
C MET A 1 -38.65 -13.76 -55.47
N LYS A 2 -39.18 -13.62 -56.68
CA LYS A 2 -39.37 -14.72 -57.68
C LYS A 2 -38.10 -15.35 -58.23
N GLN A 3 -36.92 -14.66 -58.25
CA GLN A 3 -35.66 -15.19 -58.75
C GLN A 3 -34.93 -16.15 -57.79
N LEU A 4 -35.19 -16.09 -56.47
CA LEU A 4 -34.57 -16.99 -55.51
C LEU A 4 -35.26 -18.38 -55.45
N ALA A 5 -36.50 -18.51 -55.87
CA ALA A 5 -37.26 -19.73 -55.87
C ALA A 5 -36.91 -20.73 -57.00
N SER A 6 -36.16 -20.26 -58.03
CA SER A 6 -35.74 -21.08 -59.17
C SER A 6 -34.34 -21.72 -59.05
N LEU A 7 -33.62 -21.45 -57.95
CA LEU A 7 -32.30 -22.01 -57.74
C LEU A 7 -32.38 -23.51 -57.45
N SER A 8 -31.68 -24.31 -58.18
CA SER A 8 -31.55 -25.75 -57.89
C SER A 8 -30.87 -25.98 -56.56
N PRO A 9 -31.17 -27.04 -55.82
CA PRO A 9 -30.53 -27.29 -54.52
C PRO A 9 -29.00 -27.40 -54.59
N ARG A 10 -28.47 -27.68 -55.77
CA ARG A 10 -27.02 -27.73 -56.03
C ARG A 10 -26.40 -26.34 -56.15
N SER A 11 -27.07 -25.41 -56.86
CA SER A 11 -26.60 -24.03 -57.00
C SER A 11 -26.69 -23.27 -55.69
N LEU A 12 -27.71 -23.54 -54.85
CA LEU A 12 -27.83 -22.96 -53.51
C LEU A 12 -26.68 -23.40 -52.57
N LYS A 13 -26.32 -24.71 -52.60
CA LYS A 13 -25.17 -25.23 -51.84
C LYS A 13 -23.86 -24.56 -52.29
N LEU A 14 -23.66 -24.44 -53.60
CA LEU A 14 -22.44 -23.86 -54.15
C LEU A 14 -22.32 -22.36 -53.81
N ALA A 15 -23.45 -21.64 -53.83
CA ALA A 15 -23.48 -20.22 -53.48
C ALA A 15 -23.29 -19.95 -51.97
N ILE A 16 -23.93 -20.74 -51.07
CA ILE A 16 -23.88 -20.46 -49.66
C ILE A 16 -22.66 -21.08 -48.97
N ILE A 17 -22.20 -22.25 -49.42
CA ILE A 17 -21.04 -22.92 -48.79
C ILE A 17 -19.79 -22.74 -49.64
N GLY A 18 -19.86 -22.97 -50.97
CA GLY A 18 -18.69 -22.99 -51.83
C GLY A 18 -18.06 -21.59 -52.01
N LEU A 19 -18.88 -20.57 -52.28
CA LEU A 19 -18.38 -19.23 -52.56
C LEU A 19 -17.66 -18.62 -51.34
N PRO A 20 -18.22 -18.62 -50.11
CA PRO A 20 -17.50 -18.11 -48.90
C PRO A 20 -16.23 -18.90 -48.60
N MET A 21 -16.26 -20.23 -48.75
CA MET A 21 -15.08 -21.07 -48.52
C MET A 21 -13.95 -20.76 -49.49
N VAL A 22 -14.25 -20.59 -50.78
CA VAL A 22 -13.24 -20.25 -51.82
C VAL A 22 -12.69 -18.84 -51.52
N LEU A 23 -13.53 -17.86 -51.22
CA LEU A 23 -13.11 -16.50 -50.92
C LEU A 23 -12.19 -16.46 -49.68
N VAL A 24 -12.55 -17.14 -48.59
CA VAL A 24 -11.74 -17.19 -47.37
C VAL A 24 -10.46 -17.98 -47.61
N ALA A 25 -10.49 -19.10 -48.33
CA ALA A 25 -9.27 -19.86 -48.67
C ALA A 25 -8.30 -19.04 -49.55
N LEU A 26 -8.82 -18.29 -50.50
CA LEU A 26 -8.04 -17.40 -51.35
C LEU A 26 -7.44 -16.23 -50.57
N TYR A 27 -8.22 -15.63 -49.67
CA TYR A 27 -7.73 -14.61 -48.76
C TYR A 27 -6.60 -15.12 -47.85
N LEU A 28 -6.81 -16.27 -47.15
CA LEU A 28 -5.83 -16.87 -46.28
C LEU A 28 -4.54 -17.34 -47.01
N GLY A 29 -4.66 -17.71 -48.27
CA GLY A 29 -3.52 -18.17 -49.06
C GLY A 29 -2.69 -17.06 -49.70
N LEU A 30 -3.34 -15.96 -50.15
CA LEU A 30 -2.71 -14.91 -50.95
C LEU A 30 -2.49 -13.59 -50.19
N PHE A 31 -3.38 -13.25 -49.28
CA PHE A 31 -3.41 -11.93 -48.64
C PHE A 31 -3.05 -11.94 -47.16
N SER A 32 -3.25 -13.04 -46.43
CA SER A 32 -2.97 -13.09 -45.00
C SER A 32 -1.48 -13.32 -44.75
N ALA A 33 -0.87 -12.44 -43.97
CA ALA A 33 0.54 -12.55 -43.56
C ALA A 33 0.69 -13.49 -42.33
N ASP A 34 1.73 -14.31 -42.39
CA ASP A 34 2.10 -15.18 -41.30
C ASP A 34 2.60 -14.36 -40.11
N ARG A 35 2.19 -14.73 -38.89
CA ARG A 35 2.57 -14.07 -37.65
C ARG A 35 3.24 -15.07 -36.74
N TYR A 36 4.36 -14.66 -36.18
CA TYR A 36 5.19 -15.41 -35.27
C TYR A 36 4.98 -14.90 -33.87
N VAL A 37 4.87 -15.78 -32.88
CA VAL A 37 4.62 -15.42 -31.49
C VAL A 37 5.86 -15.71 -30.64
N SER A 38 6.43 -14.67 -30.06
CA SER A 38 7.46 -14.81 -29.02
C SER A 38 6.79 -14.80 -27.65
N GLU A 39 7.05 -15.81 -26.85
CA GLU A 39 6.50 -15.97 -25.51
C GLU A 39 7.60 -15.85 -24.47
N SER A 40 7.28 -15.24 -23.34
CA SER A 40 8.15 -15.14 -22.16
C SER A 40 7.31 -15.17 -20.88
N THR A 41 7.90 -15.74 -19.82
CA THR A 41 7.24 -15.86 -18.51
C THR A 41 8.09 -15.17 -17.46
N LEU A 42 7.44 -14.35 -16.64
CA LEU A 42 8.08 -13.57 -15.59
C LEU A 42 7.27 -13.60 -14.30
N ALA A 43 7.96 -13.36 -13.18
CA ALA A 43 7.34 -13.19 -11.88
C ALA A 43 7.89 -11.93 -11.21
N VAL A 44 7.02 -11.17 -10.54
CA VAL A 44 7.45 -10.09 -9.66
C VAL A 44 7.65 -10.69 -8.28
N ARG A 45 8.88 -10.68 -7.81
CA ARG A 45 9.23 -11.17 -6.48
C ARG A 45 9.84 -10.06 -5.65
N GLN A 46 9.46 -10.04 -4.38
CA GLN A 46 10.17 -9.27 -3.37
C GLN A 46 11.38 -10.09 -2.94
N ALA A 47 12.57 -9.49 -2.90
CA ALA A 47 13.72 -10.13 -2.29
C ALA A 47 13.33 -10.42 -0.82
N SER A 48 12.97 -11.67 -0.55
CA SER A 48 12.53 -12.10 0.76
C SER A 48 13.70 -12.01 1.73
N SER A 49 13.57 -11.16 2.73
CA SER A 49 14.22 -11.43 4.00
C SER A 49 13.53 -12.66 4.58
N GLU A 50 14.31 -13.65 4.95
CA GLU A 50 13.86 -14.73 5.82
C GLU A 50 12.99 -14.12 6.92
N SER A 51 11.75 -14.53 6.97
CA SER A 51 10.81 -14.11 8.01
C SER A 51 11.39 -14.58 9.34
N ILE A 52 11.89 -13.63 10.13
CA ILE A 52 12.15 -13.89 11.56
C ILE A 52 10.80 -14.35 12.12
N PRO A 53 10.72 -15.55 12.73
CA PRO A 53 9.47 -16.04 13.29
C PRO A 53 9.04 -15.11 14.42
N LEU A 54 8.08 -14.25 14.12
CA LEU A 54 7.41 -13.40 15.11
C LEU A 54 6.38 -14.26 15.85
N PRO A 55 6.45 -14.37 17.20
CA PRO A 55 5.50 -15.17 17.96
C PRO A 55 4.10 -14.55 17.95
N GLY A 56 3.07 -15.34 17.66
CA GLY A 56 1.69 -15.06 18.00
C GLY A 56 0.91 -14.14 17.06
N ALA A 57 0.23 -13.14 17.58
CA ALA A 57 -0.78 -12.30 16.89
C ALA A 57 -0.25 -11.47 15.71
N ALA A 58 1.05 -11.18 15.63
CA ALA A 58 1.65 -10.45 14.52
C ALA A 58 1.68 -11.27 13.22
N MET A 59 1.65 -12.60 13.30
CA MET A 59 1.60 -13.50 12.15
C MET A 59 0.23 -13.46 11.44
N LEU A 60 -0.86 -13.23 12.19
CA LEU A 60 -2.22 -13.10 11.66
C LEU A 60 -2.41 -11.78 10.89
N LEU A 61 -1.72 -10.72 11.27
CA LEU A 61 -1.77 -9.42 10.58
C LEU A 61 -0.82 -9.34 9.37
N ALA A 62 0.30 -10.08 9.39
CA ALA A 62 1.26 -10.16 8.29
C ALA A 62 0.78 -11.07 7.13
N GLY A 63 -0.17 -11.98 7.38
CA GLY A 63 -0.64 -12.99 6.42
C GLY A 63 -1.73 -12.54 5.45
N LEU A 64 -2.21 -11.30 5.50
CA LEU A 64 -3.39 -10.87 4.76
C LEU A 64 -3.12 -10.15 3.42
N ASN A 65 -1.87 -9.92 3.05
CA ASN A 65 -1.56 -9.36 1.72
C ASN A 65 -0.37 -10.10 1.10
N PRO A 66 -0.58 -10.96 0.10
CA PRO A 66 0.50 -11.38 -0.77
C PRO A 66 0.94 -10.16 -1.61
N PRO A 67 2.12 -9.57 -1.33
CA PRO A 67 2.55 -8.32 -1.96
C PRO A 67 2.86 -8.44 -3.45
N SER A 68 2.72 -9.62 -4.03
CA SER A 68 3.06 -9.88 -5.42
C SER A 68 1.93 -9.61 -6.42
N ARG A 69 0.66 -9.68 -6.00
CA ARG A 69 -0.49 -9.56 -6.94
C ARG A 69 -0.62 -8.15 -7.51
N GLU A 70 -0.65 -7.14 -6.65
CA GLU A 70 -0.79 -5.74 -7.08
C GLU A 70 0.38 -5.30 -7.98
N ASP A 71 1.59 -5.68 -7.60
CA ASP A 71 2.79 -5.33 -8.35
C ASP A 71 2.79 -5.97 -9.74
N THR A 72 2.33 -7.21 -9.85
CA THR A 72 2.21 -7.91 -11.14
C THR A 72 1.17 -7.23 -12.03
N LEU A 73 0.04 -6.77 -11.46
CA LEU A 73 -0.96 -6.01 -12.19
C LEU A 73 -0.42 -4.64 -12.67
N TYR A 74 0.41 -3.96 -11.88
CA TYR A 74 1.07 -2.72 -12.32
C TYR A 74 1.99 -2.97 -13.52
N VAL A 75 2.75 -4.07 -13.52
CA VAL A 75 3.60 -4.46 -14.65
C VAL A 75 2.75 -4.78 -15.87
N GLN A 76 1.65 -5.53 -15.73
CA GLN A 76 0.72 -5.82 -16.81
C GLN A 76 0.17 -4.54 -17.44
N HIS A 77 -0.31 -3.60 -16.61
CA HIS A 77 -0.81 -2.33 -17.08
C HIS A 77 0.27 -1.47 -17.75
N TYR A 78 1.50 -1.50 -17.22
CA TYR A 78 2.63 -0.79 -17.81
C TYR A 78 2.97 -1.35 -19.20
N ILE A 79 3.05 -2.67 -19.37
CA ILE A 79 3.32 -3.33 -20.66
C ILE A 79 2.29 -2.90 -21.71
N LEU A 80 1.02 -2.78 -21.34
CA LEU A 80 -0.08 -2.41 -22.23
C LEU A 80 -0.32 -0.89 -22.30
N SER A 81 0.60 -0.07 -21.76
CA SER A 81 0.46 1.39 -21.70
C SER A 81 0.97 2.07 -22.99
N LEU A 82 0.39 3.25 -23.26
CA LEU A 82 0.90 4.14 -24.32
C LEU A 82 2.33 4.61 -24.01
N ALA A 83 2.66 4.79 -22.73
CA ALA A 83 3.98 5.26 -22.31
C ALA A 83 5.10 4.28 -22.74
N LEU A 84 4.90 2.98 -22.52
CA LEU A 84 5.86 1.98 -22.97
C LEU A 84 5.92 1.91 -24.49
N LEU A 85 4.78 1.91 -25.17
CA LEU A 85 4.73 1.87 -26.63
C LEU A 85 5.51 3.02 -27.27
N LEU A 86 5.28 4.26 -26.81
CA LEU A 86 5.99 5.44 -27.32
C LEU A 86 7.49 5.43 -26.98
N LYS A 87 7.87 4.74 -25.90
CA LYS A 87 9.29 4.57 -25.53
C LYS A 87 10.00 3.56 -26.43
N LEU A 88 9.32 2.48 -26.82
CA LEU A 88 9.88 1.40 -27.63
C LEU A 88 9.84 1.69 -29.14
N ASP A 89 8.87 2.48 -29.61
CA ASP A 89 8.67 2.74 -31.05
C ASP A 89 9.90 3.35 -31.75
N PRO A 90 10.61 4.37 -31.21
CA PRO A 90 11.79 4.95 -31.83
C PRO A 90 12.96 3.96 -31.98
N GLU A 91 13.07 2.98 -31.08
CA GLU A 91 14.16 2.01 -31.06
C GLU A 91 13.91 0.83 -32.02
N LEU A 92 12.67 0.37 -32.09
CA LEU A 92 12.28 -0.85 -32.80
C LEU A 92 11.49 -0.59 -34.09
N ASN A 93 11.12 0.66 -34.36
CA ASN A 93 10.25 1.05 -35.48
C ASN A 93 8.95 0.22 -35.49
N ILE A 94 8.29 0.11 -34.33
CA ILE A 94 7.12 -0.75 -34.13
C ILE A 94 5.99 -0.34 -35.10
N ARG A 95 5.75 0.98 -35.20
CA ARG A 95 4.74 1.52 -36.13
C ARG A 95 5.04 1.09 -37.59
N GLU A 96 6.28 1.23 -38.05
CA GLU A 96 6.67 0.89 -39.40
C GLU A 96 6.57 -0.61 -39.69
N HIS A 97 6.90 -1.46 -38.70
CA HIS A 97 6.76 -2.90 -38.79
C HIS A 97 5.31 -3.32 -39.01
N TYR A 98 4.34 -2.71 -38.28
CA TYR A 98 2.92 -3.04 -38.42
C TYR A 98 2.21 -2.29 -39.56
N VAL A 99 2.77 -1.19 -40.06
CA VAL A 99 2.28 -0.50 -41.26
C VAL A 99 2.67 -1.23 -42.54
N SER A 100 3.80 -1.93 -42.54
CA SER A 100 4.45 -2.52 -43.72
C SER A 100 4.20 -4.02 -43.95
N PRO A 101 3.02 -4.55 -43.92
CA PRO A 101 2.83 -5.88 -44.47
C PRO A 101 2.57 -5.77 -45.94
N ARG A 102 3.41 -6.37 -46.71
CA ARG A 102 3.26 -6.48 -48.17
C ARG A 102 1.97 -7.19 -48.58
N ARG A 103 1.11 -7.69 -47.66
CA ARG A 103 0.04 -8.62 -47.98
C ARG A 103 -1.24 -8.59 -47.11
N ASP A 104 -1.37 -7.83 -46.03
CA ASP A 104 -2.60 -7.86 -45.24
C ASP A 104 -3.37 -6.54 -45.32
N LEU A 105 -4.53 -6.57 -45.98
CA LEU A 105 -5.38 -5.38 -46.22
C LEU A 105 -6.32 -5.10 -45.06
N ILE A 106 -6.63 -6.09 -44.23
CA ILE A 106 -7.64 -5.99 -43.15
C ILE A 106 -6.99 -5.61 -41.83
N GLU A 107 -5.79 -6.09 -41.54
CA GLU A 107 -5.11 -5.91 -40.24
C GLU A 107 -4.01 -4.83 -40.29
N ARG A 108 -3.98 -4.01 -41.34
CA ARG A 108 -2.99 -2.96 -41.56
C ARG A 108 -3.32 -1.70 -40.78
N ILE A 109 -2.34 -1.13 -40.08
CA ILE A 109 -2.42 0.24 -39.55
C ILE A 109 -2.13 1.25 -40.67
N SER A 110 -2.86 2.38 -40.68
CA SER A 110 -2.49 3.53 -41.48
C SER A 110 -1.21 4.18 -40.93
N ARG A 111 -0.36 4.72 -41.85
CA ARG A 111 0.82 5.51 -41.40
C ARG A 111 0.43 6.72 -40.56
N ASP A 112 -0.72 7.32 -40.88
CA ASP A 112 -1.25 8.50 -40.18
C ASP A 112 -2.21 8.15 -39.04
N ALA A 113 -2.18 6.90 -38.55
CA ALA A 113 -3.02 6.46 -37.44
C ALA A 113 -2.73 7.27 -36.18
N SER A 114 -3.78 7.63 -35.46
CA SER A 114 -3.68 8.31 -34.18
C SER A 114 -2.93 7.46 -33.15
N GLN A 115 -2.47 8.08 -32.05
CA GLN A 115 -1.81 7.33 -30.97
C GLN A 115 -2.73 6.29 -30.35
N GLU A 116 -4.02 6.56 -30.27
CA GLU A 116 -5.05 5.67 -29.76
C GLU A 116 -5.25 4.44 -30.65
N GLU A 117 -5.26 4.63 -31.96
CA GLU A 117 -5.33 3.53 -32.93
C GLU A 117 -4.06 2.68 -32.87
N PHE A 118 -2.90 3.32 -32.79
CA PHE A 118 -1.62 2.64 -32.65
C PHE A 118 -1.57 1.81 -31.34
N LEU A 119 -2.04 2.39 -30.22
CA LEU A 119 -2.14 1.66 -28.97
C LEU A 119 -3.12 0.48 -29.05
N ARG A 120 -4.27 0.67 -29.71
CA ARG A 120 -5.25 -0.41 -29.89
C ARG A 120 -4.64 -1.57 -30.67
N GLN A 121 -3.92 -1.26 -31.73
CA GLN A 121 -3.21 -2.27 -32.53
C GLN A 121 -2.10 -2.96 -31.73
N TYR A 122 -1.30 -2.20 -30.99
CA TYR A 122 -0.28 -2.76 -30.12
C TYR A 122 -0.90 -3.75 -29.13
N ARG A 123 -2.00 -3.39 -28.47
CA ARG A 123 -2.73 -4.27 -27.54
C ARG A 123 -3.34 -5.50 -28.21
N SER A 124 -3.63 -5.47 -29.50
CA SER A 124 -4.08 -6.66 -30.23
C SER A 124 -2.93 -7.61 -30.61
N ARG A 125 -1.69 -7.12 -30.54
CA ARG A 125 -0.47 -7.87 -30.88
C ARG A 125 0.36 -8.28 -29.68
N VAL A 126 0.19 -7.60 -28.56
CA VAL A 126 0.85 -7.91 -27.27
C VAL A 126 -0.21 -8.34 -26.29
N GLU A 127 -0.21 -9.62 -25.99
CA GLU A 127 -1.09 -10.23 -25.01
C GLU A 127 -0.32 -10.45 -23.70
N VAL A 128 -0.90 -10.04 -22.60
CA VAL A 128 -0.29 -10.20 -21.27
C VAL A 128 -1.31 -10.90 -20.38
N ASN A 129 -1.00 -12.12 -19.99
CA ASN A 129 -1.87 -12.96 -19.20
C ASN A 129 -1.27 -13.21 -17.81
N TYR A 130 -2.03 -12.93 -16.77
CA TYR A 130 -1.64 -13.18 -15.39
C TYR A 130 -2.34 -14.43 -14.86
N ASP A 131 -1.54 -15.44 -14.53
CA ASP A 131 -1.99 -16.62 -13.81
C ASP A 131 -1.96 -16.34 -12.30
N GLU A 132 -3.14 -16.17 -11.70
CA GLU A 132 -3.28 -15.89 -10.26
C GLU A 132 -2.83 -17.05 -9.38
N VAL A 133 -2.95 -18.29 -9.85
CA VAL A 133 -2.59 -19.48 -9.08
C VAL A 133 -1.08 -19.67 -9.05
N ALA A 134 -0.43 -19.54 -10.20
CA ALA A 134 1.01 -19.65 -10.30
C ALA A 134 1.74 -18.36 -9.93
N SER A 135 1.02 -17.21 -9.86
CA SER A 135 1.59 -15.86 -9.71
C SER A 135 2.60 -15.52 -10.82
N LEU A 136 2.33 -15.98 -12.03
CA LEU A 136 3.16 -15.80 -13.21
C LEU A 136 2.50 -14.85 -14.20
N LEU A 137 3.30 -14.02 -14.85
CA LEU A 137 2.90 -13.16 -15.93
C LEU A 137 3.50 -13.67 -17.24
N THR A 138 2.64 -14.10 -18.15
CA THR A 138 3.05 -14.55 -19.48
C THR A 138 2.83 -13.42 -20.48
N VAL A 139 3.88 -13.05 -21.21
CA VAL A 139 3.87 -12.02 -22.26
C VAL A 139 4.04 -12.69 -23.61
N ARG A 140 3.06 -12.52 -24.50
CA ARG A 140 3.05 -13.04 -25.86
C ARG A 140 3.05 -11.89 -26.85
N VAL A 141 4.05 -11.85 -27.71
CA VAL A 141 4.28 -10.78 -28.67
C VAL A 141 4.20 -11.35 -30.08
N GLN A 142 3.27 -10.82 -30.88
CA GLN A 142 3.09 -11.20 -32.27
C GLN A 142 3.88 -10.26 -33.20
N GLY A 143 4.63 -10.81 -34.15
CA GLY A 143 5.34 -10.06 -35.19
C GLY A 143 5.26 -10.76 -36.54
N PHE A 144 5.47 -10.03 -37.60
CA PHE A 144 5.55 -10.60 -38.96
C PHE A 144 6.92 -11.23 -39.27
N ASP A 145 7.90 -10.97 -38.41
CA ASP A 145 9.23 -11.54 -38.44
C ASP A 145 9.58 -12.16 -37.09
N PRO A 146 10.09 -13.41 -37.03
CA PRO A 146 10.49 -14.09 -35.82
C PRO A 146 11.47 -13.29 -34.96
N ALA A 147 12.46 -12.66 -35.61
CA ALA A 147 13.47 -11.88 -34.91
C ALA A 147 12.91 -10.57 -34.32
N PHE A 148 11.94 -9.96 -35.03
CA PHE A 148 11.24 -8.78 -34.50
C PHE A 148 10.40 -9.13 -33.31
N ALA A 149 9.59 -10.20 -33.34
CA ALA A 149 8.77 -10.63 -32.23
C ALA A 149 9.62 -10.89 -30.98
N GLN A 150 10.75 -11.58 -31.13
CA GLN A 150 11.69 -11.83 -30.05
C GLN A 150 12.32 -10.54 -29.50
N ARG A 151 12.82 -9.66 -30.37
CA ARG A 151 13.42 -8.38 -29.94
C ARG A 151 12.42 -7.49 -29.21
N LEU A 152 11.19 -7.39 -29.71
CA LEU A 152 10.14 -6.61 -29.07
C LEU A 152 9.80 -7.17 -27.70
N ASN A 153 9.64 -8.48 -27.58
CA ASN A 153 9.39 -9.14 -26.28
C ASN A 153 10.57 -8.91 -25.31
N GLN A 154 11.80 -9.05 -25.77
CA GLN A 154 13.00 -8.80 -24.97
C GLN A 154 13.06 -7.36 -24.44
N ARG A 155 12.74 -6.38 -25.29
CA ARG A 155 12.73 -4.96 -24.87
C ARG A 155 11.59 -4.65 -23.92
N ILE A 156 10.42 -5.25 -24.11
CA ILE A 156 9.30 -5.16 -23.16
C ILE A 156 9.75 -5.65 -21.78
N LEU A 157 10.43 -6.80 -21.70
CA LEU A 157 10.93 -7.33 -20.44
C LEU A 157 11.95 -6.38 -19.78
N GLN A 158 12.92 -5.91 -20.52
CA GLN A 158 13.96 -5.00 -20.02
C GLN A 158 13.36 -3.70 -19.46
N GLU A 159 12.41 -3.12 -20.19
CA GLU A 159 11.74 -1.90 -19.74
C GLU A 159 10.80 -2.15 -18.56
N SER A 160 10.18 -3.33 -18.49
CA SER A 160 9.36 -3.74 -17.35
C SER A 160 10.22 -3.95 -16.10
N GLU A 161 11.40 -4.55 -16.21
CA GLU A 161 12.38 -4.68 -15.13
C GLU A 161 12.84 -3.30 -14.64
N ARG A 162 13.18 -2.41 -15.57
CA ARG A 162 13.54 -1.02 -15.22
C ARG A 162 12.41 -0.32 -14.49
N PHE A 163 11.19 -0.44 -14.98
CA PHE A 163 10.00 0.14 -14.36
C PHE A 163 9.81 -0.36 -12.91
N VAL A 164 9.89 -1.67 -12.68
CA VAL A 164 9.76 -2.27 -11.34
C VAL A 164 10.84 -1.75 -10.40
N ASN A 165 12.09 -1.68 -10.88
CA ASN A 165 13.22 -1.20 -10.09
C ASN A 165 13.07 0.30 -9.75
N GLU A 166 12.74 1.15 -10.71
CA GLU A 166 12.54 2.59 -10.51
C GLU A 166 11.35 2.87 -9.59
N TYR A 167 10.24 2.16 -9.80
CA TYR A 167 9.04 2.26 -8.98
C TYR A 167 9.33 1.87 -7.52
N SER A 168 9.99 0.72 -7.31
CA SER A 168 10.38 0.24 -5.98
C SER A 168 11.29 1.23 -5.25
N GLN A 169 12.29 1.76 -5.94
CA GLN A 169 13.20 2.76 -5.39
C GLN A 169 12.50 4.08 -5.05
N ARG A 170 11.51 4.49 -5.86
CA ARG A 170 10.73 5.70 -5.57
C ARG A 170 9.91 5.53 -4.29
N ILE A 171 9.14 4.43 -4.19
CA ILE A 171 8.36 4.12 -2.99
C ILE A 171 9.25 4.02 -1.74
N ALA A 172 10.40 3.36 -1.87
CA ALA A 172 11.36 3.24 -0.77
C ALA A 172 11.86 4.61 -0.29
N ARG A 173 12.23 5.50 -1.21
CA ARG A 173 12.69 6.85 -0.88
C ARG A 173 11.60 7.71 -0.27
N GLU A 174 10.37 7.65 -0.79
CA GLU A 174 9.24 8.40 -0.24
C GLU A 174 8.89 7.93 1.17
N LYS A 175 8.88 6.61 1.39
CA LYS A 175 8.65 6.04 2.71
C LYS A 175 9.73 6.45 3.71
N LEU A 176 11.00 6.40 3.32
CA LEU A 176 12.11 6.82 4.17
C LEU A 176 12.00 8.30 4.51
N LYS A 177 11.78 9.16 3.52
CA LYS A 177 11.60 10.61 3.71
C LYS A 177 10.46 10.93 4.67
N PHE A 178 9.34 10.19 4.58
CA PHE A 178 8.20 10.36 5.49
C PHE A 178 8.59 10.02 6.93
N VAL A 179 9.23 8.86 7.16
CA VAL A 179 9.60 8.43 8.54
C VAL A 179 10.68 9.31 9.14
N GLU A 180 11.63 9.77 8.33
CA GLU A 180 12.63 10.76 8.78
C GLU A 180 11.98 12.10 9.15
N GLY A 181 10.95 12.51 8.43
CA GLY A 181 10.13 13.67 8.77
C GLY A 181 9.44 13.50 10.13
N GLU A 182 8.81 12.35 10.36
CA GLU A 182 8.15 12.02 11.64
C GLU A 182 9.16 11.97 12.80
N LEU A 183 10.34 11.40 12.58
CA LEU A 183 11.41 11.38 13.56
C LEU A 183 11.84 12.80 13.95
N LYS A 184 11.98 13.70 12.98
CA LYS A 184 12.33 15.11 13.23
C LYS A 184 11.25 15.82 14.05
N VAL A 185 9.96 15.58 13.73
CA VAL A 185 8.83 16.12 14.50
C VAL A 185 8.82 15.58 15.92
N ALA A 186 9.07 14.29 16.10
CA ALA A 186 9.15 13.69 17.43
C ALA A 186 10.34 14.24 18.25
N ALA A 187 11.49 14.45 17.64
CA ALA A 187 12.65 15.07 18.25
C ALA A 187 12.33 16.51 18.73
N GLN A 188 11.67 17.30 17.89
CA GLN A 188 11.25 18.65 18.25
C GLN A 188 10.29 18.67 19.43
N ARG A 189 9.34 17.72 19.49
CA ARG A 189 8.41 17.58 20.62
C ARG A 189 9.14 17.28 21.94
N VAL A 190 10.19 16.49 21.91
CA VAL A 190 11.04 16.23 23.09
C VAL A 190 11.72 17.51 23.57
N GLU A 191 12.29 18.28 22.64
CA GLU A 191 12.95 19.55 22.94
C GLU A 191 11.96 20.56 23.54
N ASP A 192 10.79 20.71 22.93
CA ASP A 192 9.74 21.60 23.37
C ASP A 192 9.24 21.21 24.78
N ALA A 193 8.99 19.92 25.04
CA ALA A 193 8.54 19.42 26.33
C ALA A 193 9.60 19.63 27.44
N LYS A 194 10.89 19.36 27.13
CA LYS A 194 12.00 19.63 28.05
C LYS A 194 12.13 21.12 28.34
N SER A 195 12.01 21.97 27.32
CA SER A 195 12.07 23.42 27.45
C SER A 195 10.94 23.94 28.34
N GLN A 196 9.71 23.44 28.19
CA GLN A 196 8.58 23.78 29.05
C GLN A 196 8.82 23.37 30.50
N LEU A 197 9.33 22.16 30.74
CA LEU A 197 9.66 21.69 32.11
C LEU A 197 10.76 22.56 32.73
N LEU A 198 11.81 22.87 31.96
CA LEU A 198 12.90 23.75 32.45
C LEU A 198 12.41 25.18 32.74
N ALA A 199 11.56 25.73 31.87
CA ALA A 199 10.94 27.05 32.08
C ALA A 199 10.09 27.09 33.36
N PHE A 200 9.32 26.00 33.62
CA PHE A 200 8.58 25.85 34.84
C PHE A 200 9.50 25.85 36.07
N GLN A 201 10.56 25.02 36.05
CA GLN A 201 11.52 24.93 37.18
C GLN A 201 12.21 26.28 37.44
N THR A 202 12.63 26.99 36.38
CA THR A 202 13.26 28.29 36.44
C THR A 202 12.30 29.37 36.97
N ARG A 203 11.06 29.41 36.51
CA ARG A 203 10.05 30.38 36.87
C ARG A 203 9.68 30.28 38.38
N HIS A 204 9.62 29.05 38.87
CA HIS A 204 9.20 28.80 40.25
C HIS A 204 10.36 28.59 41.21
N GLY A 205 11.61 28.52 40.71
CA GLY A 205 12.80 28.28 41.54
C GLY A 205 12.78 26.92 42.25
N LEU A 206 12.05 25.94 41.67
CA LEU A 206 11.80 24.63 42.25
C LEU A 206 12.25 23.54 41.29
N LEU A 207 13.20 22.72 41.69
CA LEU A 207 13.62 21.54 40.91
C LEU A 207 12.53 20.46 40.93
N ASP A 208 11.94 20.20 42.09
CA ASP A 208 10.89 19.22 42.30
C ASP A 208 9.91 19.69 43.40
N PRO A 209 8.73 20.20 43.01
CA PRO A 209 7.73 20.62 43.99
C PRO A 209 7.11 19.46 44.78
N THR A 210 7.21 18.21 44.24
CA THR A 210 6.66 17.02 44.94
C THR A 210 7.48 16.71 46.19
N PHE A 211 8.80 16.82 46.11
CA PHE A 211 9.69 16.64 47.23
C PHE A 211 9.43 17.68 48.31
N GLN A 212 9.24 18.94 47.94
CA GLN A 212 8.93 20.01 48.90
C GLN A 212 7.56 19.81 49.57
N ALA A 213 6.56 19.36 48.81
CA ALA A 213 5.23 19.05 49.36
C ALA A 213 5.30 17.89 50.35
N GLN A 214 6.04 16.82 50.06
CA GLN A 214 6.26 15.69 50.97
C GLN A 214 6.99 16.10 52.25
N ALA A 215 8.04 16.91 52.13
CA ALA A 215 8.79 17.40 53.28
C ALA A 215 7.91 18.26 54.20
N SER A 216 7.12 19.16 53.62
CA SER A 216 6.18 20.00 54.37
C SER A 216 5.08 19.18 55.06
N ALA A 217 4.55 18.17 54.37
CA ALA A 217 3.56 17.24 54.93
C ALA A 217 4.12 16.42 56.12
N ALA A 218 5.37 15.94 56.00
CA ALA A 218 6.05 15.20 57.07
C ALA A 218 6.25 16.05 58.33
N VAL A 219 6.73 17.30 58.15
CA VAL A 219 6.88 18.24 59.28
C VAL A 219 5.52 18.56 59.95
N SER A 220 4.49 18.79 59.12
CA SER A 220 3.13 19.03 59.60
C SER A 220 2.59 17.84 60.43
N ALA A 221 2.79 16.61 59.91
CA ALA A 221 2.37 15.38 60.62
C ALA A 221 3.09 15.22 61.98
N GLN A 222 4.41 15.52 62.01
CA GLN A 222 5.19 15.45 63.25
C GLN A 222 4.72 16.48 64.33
N LEU A 223 4.41 17.72 63.87
CA LEU A 223 3.89 18.76 64.73
C LEU A 223 2.49 18.40 65.28
N LEU A 224 1.63 17.82 64.41
CA LEU A 224 0.29 17.36 64.86
C LEU A 224 0.39 16.21 65.90
N ALA A 225 1.30 15.27 65.67
CA ALA A 225 1.57 14.16 66.56
C ALA A 225 2.11 14.67 67.94
N SER A 226 3.03 15.65 67.94
CA SER A 226 3.56 16.30 69.12
C SER A 226 2.45 17.05 69.91
N ARG A 227 1.59 17.78 69.16
CA ARG A 227 0.44 18.48 69.81
C ARG A 227 -0.53 17.47 70.38
N ALA A 228 -0.87 16.38 69.74
CA ALA A 228 -1.75 15.34 70.27
C ALA A 228 -1.18 14.71 71.55
N ARG A 229 0.15 14.47 71.57
CA ARG A 229 0.83 13.97 72.78
C ARG A 229 0.74 14.95 73.99
N LEU A 230 1.06 16.24 73.71
CA LEU A 230 0.94 17.28 74.72
C LEU A 230 -0.50 17.47 75.20
N GLN A 231 -1.50 17.32 74.32
CA GLN A 231 -2.91 17.36 74.75
C GLN A 231 -3.30 16.19 75.64
N SER A 232 -2.86 14.97 75.35
CA SER A 232 -3.06 13.79 76.16
C SER A 232 -2.40 13.95 77.55
N GLU A 233 -1.20 14.53 77.57
CA GLU A 233 -0.50 14.82 78.83
C GLU A 233 -1.26 15.86 79.65
N LEU A 234 -1.83 16.88 79.05
CA LEU A 234 -2.70 17.87 79.72
C LEU A 234 -3.95 17.19 80.27
N ASP A 235 -4.63 16.34 79.53
CA ASP A 235 -5.83 15.64 79.97
C ASP A 235 -5.56 14.74 81.21
N VAL A 236 -4.39 14.07 81.18
CA VAL A 236 -3.94 13.30 82.38
C VAL A 236 -3.66 14.20 83.55
N MET A 237 -2.98 15.34 83.42
CA MET A 237 -2.70 16.29 84.51
C MET A 237 -3.97 16.88 85.11
N LEU A 238 -4.98 17.15 84.30
CA LEU A 238 -6.28 17.69 84.77
C LEU A 238 -7.09 16.71 85.62
N THR A 239 -6.73 15.40 85.64
CA THR A 239 -7.39 14.42 86.53
C THR A 239 -6.98 14.56 88.00
N TYR A 240 -5.83 15.14 88.28
CA TYR A 240 -5.29 15.26 89.65
C TYR A 240 -4.78 16.67 90.03
N MET A 241 -4.76 17.63 89.03
CA MET A 241 -4.33 19.01 89.27
C MET A 241 -5.46 20.00 88.94
N ASN A 242 -5.45 21.13 89.65
CA ASN A 242 -6.39 22.20 89.35
C ASN A 242 -6.01 22.97 88.11
N GLU A 243 -6.97 23.49 87.36
CA GLU A 243 -6.76 24.23 86.09
C GLU A 243 -5.81 25.42 86.20
N ASP A 244 -5.73 26.04 87.42
CA ASP A 244 -4.88 27.20 87.70
C ASP A 244 -3.44 26.83 88.08
N ALA A 245 -3.11 25.54 88.11
CA ALA A 245 -1.76 25.10 88.42
C ALA A 245 -0.73 25.63 87.47
N PRO A 246 0.46 26.09 87.88
CA PRO A 246 1.49 26.61 86.99
C PRO A 246 1.88 25.63 85.91
N GLN A 247 1.89 24.32 86.25
CA GLN A 247 2.25 23.25 85.29
C GLN A 247 1.19 23.11 84.21
N VAL A 248 -0.10 23.19 84.53
CA VAL A 248 -1.23 23.15 83.56
C VAL A 248 -1.18 24.35 82.59
N ARG A 249 -0.89 25.54 83.15
CA ARG A 249 -0.73 26.77 82.33
C ARG A 249 0.46 26.69 81.42
N ALA A 250 1.60 26.15 81.82
CA ALA A 250 2.77 25.95 81.05
C ALA A 250 2.51 24.96 79.83
N LEU A 251 1.83 23.86 80.15
CA LEU A 251 1.49 22.85 79.11
C LEU A 251 0.47 23.39 78.15
N ARG A 252 -0.54 24.16 78.57
CA ARG A 252 -1.47 24.86 77.68
C ARG A 252 -0.73 25.85 76.74
N ALA A 253 0.26 26.58 77.30
CA ALA A 253 1.10 27.47 76.45
C ALA A 253 1.92 26.71 75.42
N GLN A 254 2.46 25.53 75.79
CA GLN A 254 3.19 24.67 74.81
C GLN A 254 2.28 24.14 73.73
N ILE A 255 1.07 23.68 74.07
CA ILE A 255 0.06 23.23 73.10
C ILE A 255 -0.32 24.35 72.13
N ALA A 256 -0.52 25.57 72.66
CA ALA A 256 -0.84 26.74 71.88
C ALA A 256 0.32 27.12 70.97
N ALA A 257 1.58 27.04 71.41
CA ALA A 257 2.77 27.26 70.59
C ALA A 257 2.92 26.22 69.52
N ALA A 258 2.80 24.92 69.84
CA ALA A 258 2.81 23.82 68.88
C ALA A 258 1.67 23.97 67.87
N GLY A 259 0.49 24.38 68.31
CA GLY A 259 -0.66 24.64 67.42
C GLY A 259 -0.41 25.81 66.43
N LYS A 260 0.20 26.91 66.93
CA LYS A 260 0.59 28.03 66.05
C LYS A 260 1.65 27.61 65.02
N GLN A 261 2.63 26.80 65.43
CA GLN A 261 3.69 26.32 64.53
C GLN A 261 3.12 25.32 63.51
N ALA A 262 2.26 24.39 63.97
CA ALA A 262 1.58 23.47 63.05
C ALA A 262 0.66 24.21 62.09
N ALA A 263 0.01 25.29 62.47
CA ALA A 263 -0.80 26.13 61.65
C ALA A 263 0.06 26.91 60.64
N ALA A 264 1.24 27.40 61.06
CA ALA A 264 2.19 28.11 60.20
C ALA A 264 2.79 27.17 59.11
N GLU A 265 3.12 25.93 59.48
CA GLU A 265 3.60 24.92 58.53
C GLU A 265 2.46 24.33 57.67
N GLY A 266 1.26 24.16 58.23
CA GLY A 266 0.08 23.77 57.48
C GLY A 266 -0.38 24.82 56.47
N VAL A 267 -0.12 26.09 56.72
CA VAL A 267 -0.28 27.18 55.74
C VAL A 267 0.73 27.03 54.60
N ARG A 268 1.90 26.44 54.86
CA ARG A 268 2.89 26.13 53.84
C ARG A 268 2.56 24.87 53.02
N GLY A 269 1.78 23.91 53.56
CA GLY A 269 1.58 22.61 52.97
C GLY A 269 0.16 22.14 52.62
N THR A 270 -0.91 22.47 53.41
CA THR A 270 -2.17 21.71 53.25
C THR A 270 -3.48 22.40 53.69
N LYS A 271 -3.48 23.67 54.12
CA LYS A 271 -4.76 24.37 54.38
C LYS A 271 -5.11 25.30 53.21
N PRO A 272 -6.44 25.64 53.01
CA PRO A 272 -6.90 26.57 51.99
C PRO A 272 -6.50 28.01 52.29
N SER A 273 -5.21 28.26 52.43
CA SER A 273 -4.58 29.53 52.31
C SER A 273 -3.97 29.59 50.92
N GLN A 274 -3.95 30.71 50.28
CA GLN A 274 -3.47 30.92 48.90
C GLN A 274 -2.13 30.24 48.57
N GLN A 275 -1.29 29.89 49.57
CA GLN A 275 0.00 29.23 49.41
C GLN A 275 -0.09 27.68 49.34
N GLY A 276 -0.99 27.03 50.08
CA GLY A 276 -1.16 25.57 50.03
C GLY A 276 -1.85 25.11 48.73
N GLU A 277 -2.85 25.87 48.26
CA GLU A 277 -3.45 25.68 46.95
C GLU A 277 -2.43 25.90 45.84
N ARG A 278 -1.54 26.87 46.03
CA ARG A 278 -0.44 27.15 45.08
C ARG A 278 0.55 25.99 44.99
N LEU A 279 0.95 25.36 46.10
CA LEU A 279 1.91 24.25 46.05
C LEU A 279 1.29 23.00 45.41
N ASN A 280 0.04 22.68 45.76
CA ASN A 280 -0.67 21.56 45.11
C ASN A 280 -0.87 21.79 43.61
N SER A 281 -1.20 23.00 43.18
CA SER A 281 -1.33 23.33 41.76
C SER A 281 0.02 23.22 41.05
N LEU A 282 1.12 23.61 41.65
CA LEU A 282 2.47 23.45 41.10
C LEU A 282 2.89 21.99 41.00
N VAL A 283 2.52 21.15 41.99
CA VAL A 283 2.77 19.69 41.91
C VAL A 283 2.02 19.08 40.72
N ILE A 284 0.73 19.43 40.53
CA ILE A 284 -0.08 18.91 39.41
C ILE A 284 0.49 19.38 38.09
N GLU A 285 0.84 20.65 37.95
CA GLU A 285 1.43 21.23 36.74
C GLU A 285 2.77 20.55 36.40
N PHE A 286 3.65 20.38 37.42
CA PHE A 286 4.93 19.72 37.27
C PHE A 286 4.78 18.27 36.82
N GLN A 287 3.86 17.50 37.44
CA GLN A 287 3.58 16.11 37.04
C GLN A 287 3.04 16.03 35.63
N GLY A 288 2.18 16.98 35.24
CA GLY A 288 1.71 17.09 33.84
C GLY A 288 2.84 17.30 32.82
N LEU A 289 3.74 18.24 33.11
CA LEU A 289 4.91 18.50 32.24
C LEU A 289 5.91 17.33 32.21
N GLN A 290 6.10 16.66 33.35
CA GLN A 290 6.94 15.48 33.45
C GLN A 290 6.37 14.32 32.62
N MET A 291 5.06 14.09 32.72
CA MET A 291 4.36 13.08 31.90
C MET A 291 4.40 13.42 30.43
N GLN A 292 4.19 14.68 30.05
CA GLN A 292 4.31 15.13 28.66
C GLN A 292 5.73 14.90 28.11
N THR A 293 6.75 15.18 28.93
CA THR A 293 8.16 14.92 28.56
C THR A 293 8.40 13.41 28.37
N ALA A 294 7.90 12.58 29.27
CA ALA A 294 8.01 11.13 29.17
C ALA A 294 7.33 10.59 27.91
N PHE A 295 6.11 11.03 27.60
CA PHE A 295 5.41 10.66 26.37
C PHE A 295 6.15 11.12 25.10
N ALA A 296 6.70 12.34 25.10
CA ALA A 296 7.48 12.83 23.98
C ALA A 296 8.73 11.98 23.74
N VAL A 297 9.45 11.60 24.81
CA VAL A 297 10.63 10.71 24.72
C VAL A 297 10.28 9.33 24.21
N ASP A 298 9.17 8.76 24.67
CA ASP A 298 8.75 7.43 24.22
C ASP A 298 8.27 7.47 22.74
N ALA A 299 7.55 8.51 22.34
CA ALA A 299 7.19 8.73 20.93
C ALA A 299 8.44 8.87 20.05
N TYR A 300 9.49 9.58 20.51
CA TYR A 300 10.75 9.69 19.81
C TYR A 300 11.46 8.34 19.65
N LYS A 301 11.50 7.50 20.70
CA LYS A 301 12.08 6.15 20.63
C LYS A 301 11.37 5.27 19.60
N ILE A 302 10.02 5.33 19.58
CA ILE A 302 9.22 4.60 18.60
C ILE A 302 9.51 5.10 17.17
N ALA A 303 9.54 6.42 16.98
CA ALA A 303 9.85 7.02 15.69
C ALA A 303 11.26 6.64 15.20
N LEU A 304 12.25 6.64 16.10
CA LEU A 304 13.63 6.22 15.81
C LEU A 304 13.71 4.75 15.40
N ALA A 305 13.07 3.87 16.17
CA ALA A 305 13.01 2.43 15.84
C ALA A 305 12.32 2.19 14.50
N THR A 306 11.25 2.93 14.21
CA THR A 306 10.53 2.86 12.93
C THR A 306 11.40 3.36 11.77
N ALA A 307 12.15 4.45 11.95
CA ALA A 307 13.05 4.98 10.95
C ALA A 307 14.17 3.99 10.62
N GLU A 308 14.81 3.41 11.62
CA GLU A 308 15.87 2.39 11.42
C GLU A 308 15.32 1.11 10.78
N SER A 309 14.17 0.63 11.24
CA SER A 309 13.49 -0.52 10.61
C SER A 309 13.16 -0.24 9.14
N THR A 310 12.62 0.95 8.85
CA THR A 310 12.30 1.35 7.46
C THR A 310 13.55 1.46 6.60
N ARG A 311 14.66 2.00 7.14
CA ARG A 311 15.94 2.10 6.44
C ARG A 311 16.47 0.72 6.06
N ILE A 312 16.41 -0.25 6.97
CA ILE A 312 16.81 -1.64 6.72
C ILE A 312 15.88 -2.27 5.65
N ASP A 313 14.57 -2.07 5.80
CA ASP A 313 13.57 -2.62 4.89
C ASP A 313 13.71 -2.06 3.46
N THR A 314 13.96 -0.77 3.29
CA THR A 314 14.15 -0.14 1.97
C THR A 314 15.40 -0.65 1.27
N THR A 315 16.41 -1.10 2.00
CA THR A 315 17.63 -1.67 1.43
C THR A 315 17.46 -3.17 1.07
N ARG A 316 16.66 -3.91 1.85
CA ARG A 316 16.50 -5.37 1.70
C ARG A 316 15.31 -5.77 0.84
N LYS A 317 14.21 -5.02 0.88
CA LYS A 317 12.92 -5.39 0.24
C LYS A 317 12.74 -4.74 -1.13
N MET A 318 13.82 -4.63 -1.93
CA MET A 318 13.65 -4.22 -3.32
C MET A 318 12.89 -5.29 -4.10
N LYS A 319 11.89 -4.86 -4.85
CA LYS A 319 11.15 -5.75 -5.73
C LYS A 319 11.95 -5.96 -7.00
N ASN A 320 12.10 -7.21 -7.40
CA ASN A 320 12.80 -7.58 -8.61
C ASN A 320 11.87 -8.33 -9.54
N LEU A 321 11.97 -8.04 -10.82
CA LEU A 321 11.34 -8.83 -11.86
C LEU A 321 12.27 -10.02 -12.16
N VAL A 322 11.76 -11.24 -11.98
CA VAL A 322 12.49 -12.47 -12.27
C VAL A 322 11.97 -13.04 -13.58
N VAL A 323 12.81 -13.14 -14.56
CA VAL A 323 12.51 -13.81 -15.83
C VAL A 323 12.65 -15.32 -15.60
N ILE A 324 11.53 -16.05 -15.70
CA ILE A 324 11.48 -17.50 -15.54
C ILE A 324 11.79 -18.15 -16.87
N GLU A 325 11.16 -17.65 -17.93
CA GLU A 325 11.38 -18.11 -19.30
C GLU A 325 11.73 -16.91 -20.17
N PRO A 326 12.91 -16.89 -20.79
CA PRO A 326 13.33 -15.80 -21.69
C PRO A 326 12.51 -15.80 -22.97
N PRO A 327 12.42 -14.67 -23.70
CA PRO A 327 11.69 -14.55 -24.95
C PRO A 327 12.11 -15.61 -25.97
N SER A 328 11.17 -16.46 -26.33
CA SER A 328 11.37 -17.53 -27.31
C SER A 328 11.55 -16.95 -28.71
N LYS A 329 12.38 -17.58 -29.52
CA LYS A 329 12.45 -17.32 -30.95
C LYS A 329 11.53 -18.29 -31.69
N PRO A 330 10.39 -17.85 -32.24
CA PRO A 330 9.46 -18.75 -32.92
C PRO A 330 10.04 -19.25 -34.26
N GLU A 331 9.89 -20.55 -34.48
CA GLU A 331 10.32 -21.17 -35.77
C GLU A 331 9.16 -21.28 -36.78
N THR A 332 7.94 -21.43 -36.26
CA THR A 332 6.73 -21.61 -37.08
C THR A 332 5.71 -20.50 -36.79
N PRO A 333 4.95 -20.03 -37.79
CA PRO A 333 3.89 -19.07 -37.59
C PRO A 333 2.71 -19.70 -36.85
N GLU A 334 2.22 -19.02 -35.80
CA GLU A 334 1.04 -19.46 -35.04
C GLU A 334 -0.26 -18.90 -35.62
N TYR A 335 -0.21 -17.73 -36.26
CA TYR A 335 -1.36 -17.04 -36.87
C TYR A 335 -1.14 -16.74 -38.33
N PRO A 336 -2.24 -16.69 -39.13
CA PRO A 336 -3.59 -17.08 -38.76
C PRO A 336 -3.73 -18.60 -38.61
N ARG A 337 -4.57 -19.07 -37.73
CA ARG A 337 -4.92 -20.50 -37.56
C ARG A 337 -5.79 -20.93 -38.77
N ARG A 338 -5.18 -21.14 -39.91
CA ARG A 338 -5.86 -21.35 -41.19
C ARG A 338 -6.89 -22.47 -41.14
N ALA A 339 -6.55 -23.63 -40.55
CA ALA A 339 -7.45 -24.76 -40.44
C ALA A 339 -8.69 -24.44 -39.55
N TYR A 340 -8.47 -23.72 -38.44
CA TYR A 340 -9.55 -23.31 -37.54
C TYR A 340 -10.50 -22.32 -38.22
N ILE A 341 -9.97 -21.30 -38.91
CA ILE A 341 -10.81 -20.30 -39.60
C ILE A 341 -11.63 -20.97 -40.70
N LEU A 342 -11.03 -21.88 -41.51
CA LEU A 342 -11.74 -22.62 -42.55
C LEU A 342 -12.83 -23.51 -41.95
N ALA A 343 -12.56 -24.22 -40.86
CA ALA A 343 -13.55 -25.05 -40.18
C ALA A 343 -14.72 -24.21 -39.64
N THR A 344 -14.43 -23.06 -39.04
CA THR A 344 -15.46 -22.15 -38.48
C THR A 344 -16.36 -21.58 -39.58
N VAL A 345 -15.77 -21.13 -40.71
CA VAL A 345 -16.52 -20.62 -41.87
C VAL A 345 -17.36 -21.72 -42.51
N PHE A 346 -16.83 -22.96 -42.58
CA PHE A 346 -17.56 -24.10 -43.10
C PHE A 346 -18.82 -24.41 -42.25
N ILE A 347 -18.65 -24.49 -40.89
CA ILE A 347 -19.75 -24.75 -39.99
C ILE A 347 -20.82 -23.63 -40.03
N ALA A 348 -20.39 -22.37 -40.03
CA ALA A 348 -21.27 -21.22 -40.17
C ALA A 348 -22.05 -21.24 -41.50
N SER A 349 -21.36 -21.53 -42.61
CA SER A 349 -21.97 -21.63 -43.94
C SER A 349 -22.99 -22.79 -44.03
N LEU A 350 -22.68 -23.92 -43.36
CA LEU A 350 -23.58 -25.06 -43.27
C LEU A 350 -24.86 -24.70 -42.50
N LEU A 351 -24.73 -23.96 -41.41
CA LEU A 351 -25.85 -23.51 -40.58
C LEU A 351 -26.76 -22.54 -41.38
N VAL A 352 -26.18 -21.57 -42.06
CA VAL A 352 -26.87 -20.63 -42.93
C VAL A 352 -27.59 -21.39 -44.07
N TYR A 353 -26.95 -22.41 -44.67
CA TYR A 353 -27.55 -23.25 -45.67
C TYR A 353 -28.75 -24.04 -45.14
N ALA A 354 -28.65 -24.60 -43.94
CA ALA A 354 -29.76 -25.35 -43.29
C ALA A 354 -30.98 -24.44 -43.05
N VAL A 355 -30.76 -23.23 -42.54
CA VAL A 355 -31.81 -22.24 -42.32
C VAL A 355 -32.45 -21.80 -43.66
N ALA A 356 -31.61 -21.47 -44.67
CA ALA A 356 -32.11 -21.09 -45.99
C ALA A 356 -32.95 -22.20 -46.63
N ARG A 357 -32.52 -23.46 -46.50
CA ARG A 357 -33.28 -24.62 -46.99
C ARG A 357 -34.60 -24.79 -46.26
N LEU A 358 -34.64 -24.61 -44.94
CA LEU A 358 -35.88 -24.71 -44.17
C LEU A 358 -36.86 -23.60 -44.59
N VAL A 359 -36.43 -22.37 -44.68
CA VAL A 359 -37.25 -21.25 -45.18
C VAL A 359 -37.80 -21.50 -46.58
N LEU A 360 -36.95 -21.99 -47.51
CA LEU A 360 -37.41 -22.33 -48.87
C LEU A 360 -38.38 -23.50 -48.89
N ALA A 361 -38.25 -24.51 -48.01
CA ALA A 361 -39.20 -25.60 -47.88
C ALA A 361 -40.58 -25.11 -47.39
N THR A 362 -40.58 -24.26 -46.34
CA THR A 362 -41.81 -23.66 -45.81
C THR A 362 -42.54 -22.76 -46.85
N ILE A 363 -41.77 -21.98 -47.63
CA ILE A 363 -42.34 -21.14 -48.69
C ILE A 363 -42.96 -21.99 -49.77
N ARG A 364 -42.37 -23.13 -50.17
CA ARG A 364 -42.93 -24.05 -51.19
C ARG A 364 -44.19 -24.73 -50.68
N GLU A 365 -44.23 -25.15 -49.43
CA GLU A 365 -45.39 -25.78 -48.81
C GLU A 365 -46.61 -24.84 -48.70
N HIS A 366 -46.38 -23.53 -48.67
CA HIS A 366 -47.45 -22.51 -48.65
C HIS A 366 -47.85 -21.98 -50.03
N GLN A 367 -47.23 -22.44 -51.11
CA GLN A 367 -47.49 -22.03 -52.52
C GLN A 367 -48.27 -23.11 -53.31
N ASP A 368 -48.32 -24.34 -52.76
CA ASP A 368 -49.17 -25.43 -53.21
C ASP A 368 -50.51 -25.43 -52.41
#